data_a6c2e619a3fa3580420bb456cd52c63a
#
_entry.id   a6c2e619a3fa3580420bb456cd52c63a
#
_cell.length_a   1.000
_cell.length_b   1.000
_cell.length_c   1.000
_cell.angle_alpha   90.00
_cell.angle_beta   90.00
_cell.angle_gamma   90.00
#
_symmetry.space_group_name_H-M   'P 1'
#
loop_
_entity.id
_entity.type
_entity.pdbx_description
1 polymer ?
#
loop_
_entity_poly.entity_id
_entity_poly.type
_entity_poly.pdbx_seq_one_letter_code
_entity_poly.pdbx_strand_id
1 'polypeptide(L)'
;SPGFRDAARESGLDFHMGFLPDESGTTFKINLYDHGCGVSIADYDGDGHDDVFFLNQLGSNALYRNRGDGSFEDVTEKVGVGLADRVCVGGTFADVDNDGDQDLFVASTRGGNVFYENQGGGKLKDVTKAAGLEHIGHSQTAIFFDYDNDGLLDLYVVHTADWTLDEINPTSKTFKGKGGDGFDAVI
;
A
#
# COMPACT_ATOMS: atom_id res chain seq x y z
N SER A 1 27.11 -17.52 15.91
CA SER A 1 27.23 -17.05 14.51
C SER A 1 26.30 -15.89 14.30
N PRO A 2 26.69 -14.87 13.51
CA PRO A 2 25.76 -13.82 13.15
C PRO A 2 24.60 -14.46 12.34
N GLY A 3 23.39 -14.34 12.83
CA GLY A 3 22.20 -14.88 12.23
C GLY A 3 21.02 -13.94 12.45
N PHE A 4 19.98 -14.06 11.63
CA PHE A 4 18.73 -13.37 11.86
C PHE A 4 17.97 -14.02 13.02
N ARG A 5 17.31 -13.19 13.81
CA ARG A 5 16.42 -13.59 14.89
C ARG A 5 15.06 -12.94 14.66
N ASP A 6 13.99 -13.70 14.85
CA ASP A 6 12.65 -13.13 14.91
C ASP A 6 12.51 -12.34 16.23
N ALA A 7 12.35 -11.03 16.10
CA ALA A 7 12.20 -10.11 17.22
C ALA A 7 10.84 -9.35 17.16
N ALA A 8 9.95 -9.69 16.24
CA ALA A 8 8.72 -8.92 15.99
C ALA A 8 7.91 -8.70 17.28
N ARG A 9 7.60 -9.74 18.02
CA ARG A 9 6.83 -9.63 19.27
C ARG A 9 7.55 -8.85 20.35
N GLU A 10 8.88 -9.04 20.47
CA GLU A 10 9.69 -8.35 21.50
C GLU A 10 9.75 -6.85 21.21
N SER A 11 9.73 -6.47 19.93
CA SER A 11 9.75 -5.06 19.50
C SER A 11 8.37 -4.41 19.43
N GLY A 12 7.29 -5.15 19.69
CA GLY A 12 5.93 -4.61 19.66
C GLY A 12 5.26 -4.61 18.28
N LEU A 13 5.86 -5.30 17.28
CA LEU A 13 5.23 -5.53 15.98
C LEU A 13 4.27 -6.72 16.08
N ASP A 14 2.98 -6.45 16.11
CA ASP A 14 1.90 -7.47 16.20
C ASP A 14 0.92 -7.35 15.03
N PHE A 15 1.46 -7.23 13.82
CA PHE A 15 0.66 -7.16 12.60
C PHE A 15 0.26 -8.55 12.13
N HIS A 16 -1.02 -8.72 11.82
CA HIS A 16 -1.57 -9.93 11.23
C HIS A 16 -2.24 -9.61 9.89
N MET A 17 -1.76 -10.25 8.85
CA MET A 17 -2.37 -10.15 7.54
C MET A 17 -3.72 -10.88 7.51
N GLY A 18 -4.79 -10.17 7.12
CA GLY A 18 -6.08 -10.74 6.82
C GLY A 18 -6.18 -11.13 5.34
N PHE A 19 -6.71 -12.32 5.07
CA PHE A 19 -7.02 -12.79 3.72
C PHE A 19 -8.51 -12.72 3.44
N LEU A 20 -8.87 -12.52 2.18
CA LEU A 20 -10.27 -12.56 1.76
C LEU A 20 -10.86 -13.96 2.00
N PRO A 21 -11.97 -14.09 2.75
CA PRO A 21 -12.43 -15.38 3.30
C PRO A 21 -12.87 -16.41 2.26
N ASP A 22 -13.23 -16.01 1.05
CA ASP A 22 -13.65 -16.91 -0.04
C ASP A 22 -12.49 -17.60 -0.76
N GLU A 23 -11.27 -17.39 -0.31
CA GLU A 23 -10.04 -17.83 -0.95
C GLU A 23 -9.35 -18.97 -0.22
N SER A 24 -9.75 -19.23 1.00
CA SER A 24 -9.33 -20.38 1.78
C SER A 24 -10.37 -21.50 1.64
N GLY A 25 -10.17 -22.47 0.75
CA GLY A 25 -11.09 -23.58 0.67
C GLY A 25 -10.88 -24.54 -0.49
N THR A 26 -11.76 -25.53 -0.61
CA THR A 26 -11.73 -26.62 -1.58
C THR A 26 -11.93 -26.18 -3.05
N THR A 27 -12.32 -24.97 -3.28
CA THR A 27 -12.34 -24.30 -4.58
C THR A 27 -11.18 -23.32 -4.66
N PHE A 28 -10.05 -23.80 -5.18
CA PHE A 28 -8.94 -22.93 -5.55
C PHE A 28 -9.43 -22.01 -6.67
N LYS A 29 -9.77 -20.80 -6.31
CA LYS A 29 -9.91 -19.73 -7.29
C LYS A 29 -8.51 -19.16 -7.48
N ILE A 30 -8.06 -19.08 -8.71
CA ILE A 30 -6.88 -18.26 -9.01
C ILE A 30 -7.26 -16.86 -8.58
N ASN A 31 -6.76 -16.45 -7.43
CA ASN A 31 -7.11 -15.19 -6.86
C ASN A 31 -6.06 -14.18 -7.26
N LEU A 32 -6.50 -13.18 -7.98
CA LEU A 32 -5.64 -12.05 -8.35
C LEU A 32 -5.23 -11.19 -7.14
N TYR A 33 -5.82 -11.46 -6.01
CA TYR A 33 -5.54 -10.76 -4.74
C TYR A 33 -4.56 -11.53 -3.83
N ASP A 34 -4.18 -12.74 -4.21
CA ASP A 34 -3.31 -13.62 -3.42
C ASP A 34 -1.82 -13.33 -3.62
N HIS A 35 -1.50 -12.06 -3.87
CA HIS A 35 -0.12 -11.63 -4.10
C HIS A 35 0.59 -11.12 -2.85
N GLY A 36 0.02 -11.36 -1.68
CA GLY A 36 0.58 -10.93 -0.42
C GLY A 36 0.27 -9.47 -0.07
N CYS A 37 0.82 -9.04 1.03
CA CYS A 37 0.78 -7.65 1.47
C CYS A 37 2.12 -6.98 1.22
N GLY A 38 2.10 -5.66 1.04
CA GLY A 38 3.30 -4.84 0.98
C GLY A 38 3.79 -4.46 2.37
N VAL A 39 5.05 -4.09 2.43
CA VAL A 39 5.68 -3.41 3.56
C VAL A 39 6.49 -2.23 3.01
N SER A 40 6.40 -1.10 3.69
CA SER A 40 7.19 0.09 3.36
C SER A 40 7.88 0.61 4.61
N ILE A 41 9.03 1.21 4.42
CA ILE A 41 9.86 1.73 5.51
C ILE A 41 10.23 3.16 5.17
N ALA A 42 10.03 4.07 6.11
CA ALA A 42 10.47 5.46 6.03
C ALA A 42 10.42 6.10 7.43
N ASP A 43 11.18 7.13 7.65
CA ASP A 43 11.02 8.04 8.78
C ASP A 43 9.86 9.00 8.45
N TYR A 44 8.61 8.60 8.79
CA TYR A 44 7.42 9.33 8.38
C TYR A 44 7.17 10.58 9.25
N ASP A 45 7.69 10.63 10.48
CA ASP A 45 7.48 11.76 11.39
C ASP A 45 8.71 12.66 11.59
N GLY A 46 9.83 12.33 10.89
CA GLY A 46 11.04 13.15 10.86
C GLY A 46 11.85 13.06 12.15
N ASP A 47 11.69 11.98 12.95
CA ASP A 47 12.40 11.84 14.24
C ASP A 47 13.78 11.16 14.12
N GLY A 48 14.16 10.72 12.92
CA GLY A 48 15.44 10.11 12.60
C GLY A 48 15.44 8.59 12.77
N HIS A 49 14.29 7.97 12.94
CA HIS A 49 14.13 6.51 13.07
C HIS A 49 13.18 5.97 12.01
N ASP A 50 13.62 4.95 11.27
CA ASP A 50 12.78 4.32 10.25
C ASP A 50 11.57 3.62 10.88
N ASP A 51 10.38 3.96 10.39
CA ASP A 51 9.10 3.40 10.76
C ASP A 51 8.66 2.32 9.77
N VAL A 52 7.68 1.50 10.14
CA VAL A 52 7.23 0.38 9.32
C VAL A 52 5.73 0.49 9.03
N PHE A 53 5.38 0.51 7.75
CA PHE A 53 3.99 0.49 7.29
C PHE A 53 3.68 -0.84 6.62
N PHE A 54 2.78 -1.62 7.23
CA PHE A 54 2.26 -2.88 6.69
C PHE A 54 0.92 -2.66 6.00
N LEU A 55 0.78 -3.24 4.82
CA LEU A 55 -0.46 -3.20 4.06
C LEU A 55 -1.27 -4.48 4.25
N ASN A 56 -2.58 -4.36 4.21
CA ASN A 56 -3.50 -5.47 4.46
C ASN A 56 -4.52 -5.63 3.31
N GLN A 57 -4.84 -6.88 2.98
CA GLN A 57 -5.89 -7.19 2.01
C GLN A 57 -7.27 -7.16 2.66
N LEU A 58 -7.37 -7.61 3.91
CA LEU A 58 -8.61 -7.62 4.65
C LEU A 58 -8.39 -7.07 6.06
N GLY A 59 -9.00 -5.94 6.33
CA GLY A 59 -8.83 -5.21 7.57
C GLY A 59 -7.88 -4.02 7.43
N SER A 60 -7.50 -3.44 8.55
CA SER A 60 -6.68 -2.24 8.58
C SER A 60 -5.23 -2.53 8.18
N ASN A 61 -4.65 -1.62 7.39
CA ASN A 61 -3.18 -1.48 7.35
C ASN A 61 -2.66 -1.14 8.75
N ALA A 62 -1.35 -1.19 8.96
CA ALA A 62 -0.77 -0.82 10.24
C ALA A 62 0.52 0.00 10.06
N LEU A 63 0.57 1.18 10.68
CA LEU A 63 1.76 2.02 10.77
C LEU A 63 2.34 1.92 12.18
N TYR A 64 3.57 1.45 12.24
CA TYR A 64 4.33 1.30 13.47
C TYR A 64 5.45 2.30 13.53
N ARG A 65 5.34 3.22 14.47
CA ARG A 65 6.39 4.19 14.78
C ARG A 65 7.53 3.55 15.55
N ASN A 66 8.76 3.75 15.10
CA ASN A 66 9.97 3.35 15.80
C ASN A 66 10.29 4.33 16.93
N ARG A 67 10.49 3.84 18.14
CA ARG A 67 10.82 4.67 19.31
C ARG A 67 12.32 4.93 19.51
N GLY A 68 13.17 4.39 18.61
CA GLY A 68 14.61 4.51 18.69
C GLY A 68 15.28 3.66 19.77
N ASP A 69 14.51 2.92 20.55
CA ASP A 69 14.99 2.01 21.61
C ASP A 69 14.88 0.52 21.25
N GLY A 70 14.50 0.23 19.99
CA GLY A 70 14.23 -1.10 19.47
C GLY A 70 12.78 -1.55 19.67
N SER A 71 11.91 -0.68 20.16
CA SER A 71 10.47 -0.93 20.24
C SER A 71 9.67 -0.07 19.25
N PHE A 72 8.48 -0.57 18.88
CA PHE A 72 7.56 0.09 17.98
C PHE A 72 6.21 0.36 18.67
N GLU A 73 5.54 1.39 18.21
CA GLU A 73 4.20 1.79 18.66
C GLU A 73 3.25 1.80 17.47
N ASP A 74 2.11 1.12 17.59
CA ASP A 74 1.04 1.23 16.59
C ASP A 74 0.40 2.62 16.65
N VAL A 75 0.56 3.38 15.59
CA VAL A 75 0.02 4.74 15.43
C VAL A 75 -1.02 4.85 14.33
N THR A 76 -1.46 3.74 13.79
CA THR A 76 -2.36 3.62 12.62
C THR A 76 -3.61 4.48 12.74
N GLU A 77 -4.34 4.34 13.83
CA GLU A 77 -5.58 5.11 14.06
C GLU A 77 -5.29 6.59 14.28
N LYS A 78 -4.22 6.90 15.00
CA LYS A 78 -3.81 8.28 15.29
C LYS A 78 -3.47 9.05 14.02
N VAL A 79 -2.81 8.38 13.07
CA VAL A 79 -2.39 8.96 11.78
C VAL A 79 -3.49 8.86 10.73
N GLY A 80 -4.39 7.88 10.83
CA GLY A 80 -5.55 7.73 9.94
C GLY A 80 -5.23 6.99 8.63
N VAL A 81 -4.25 6.07 8.64
CA VAL A 81 -3.78 5.35 7.43
C VAL A 81 -4.28 3.90 7.34
N GLY A 82 -5.24 3.53 8.16
CA GLY A 82 -5.73 2.15 8.27
C GLY A 82 -6.37 1.59 7.00
N LEU A 83 -7.23 2.36 6.31
CA LEU A 83 -7.87 2.00 5.03
C LEU A 83 -8.54 0.61 5.03
N ALA A 84 -9.28 0.27 6.09
CA ALA A 84 -9.89 -1.04 6.26
C ALA A 84 -11.01 -1.37 5.25
N ASP A 85 -11.46 -0.38 4.48
CA ASP A 85 -12.45 -0.47 3.41
C ASP A 85 -11.84 -0.82 2.04
N ARG A 86 -10.53 -1.05 1.97
CA ARG A 86 -9.77 -1.27 0.74
C ARG A 86 -8.97 -2.56 0.80
N VAL A 87 -8.56 -3.04 -0.37
CA VAL A 87 -7.57 -4.13 -0.50
C VAL A 87 -6.24 -3.51 -0.87
N CYS A 88 -5.41 -3.20 0.12
CA CYS A 88 -4.14 -2.55 -0.07
C CYS A 88 -3.02 -3.58 -0.30
N VAL A 89 -2.16 -3.34 -1.28
CA VAL A 89 -1.13 -4.31 -1.70
C VAL A 89 0.26 -3.70 -1.86
N GLY A 90 0.36 -2.42 -2.09
CA GLY A 90 1.63 -1.70 -2.24
C GLY A 90 1.58 -0.34 -1.57
N GLY A 91 2.69 0.08 -1.02
CA GLY A 91 2.86 1.43 -0.49
C GLY A 91 4.27 1.94 -0.78
N THR A 92 4.41 3.23 -0.97
CA THR A 92 5.71 3.86 -1.18
C THR A 92 5.73 5.23 -0.52
N PHE A 93 6.84 5.53 0.15
CA PHE A 93 7.12 6.84 0.71
C PHE A 93 8.10 7.59 -0.18
N ALA A 94 7.91 8.88 -0.31
CA ALA A 94 8.84 9.80 -0.95
C ALA A 94 8.52 11.25 -0.56
N ASP A 95 9.51 12.10 -0.56
CA ASP A 95 9.36 13.56 -0.45
C ASP A 95 9.07 14.11 -1.85
N VAL A 96 7.79 14.30 -2.20
CA VAL A 96 7.40 14.63 -3.59
C VAL A 96 7.40 16.13 -3.88
N ASP A 97 7.36 16.97 -2.84
CA ASP A 97 7.36 18.44 -2.97
C ASP A 97 8.66 19.09 -2.47
N ASN A 98 9.64 18.27 -2.07
CA ASN A 98 10.95 18.68 -1.60
C ASN A 98 10.90 19.55 -0.32
N ASP A 99 9.94 19.29 0.56
CA ASP A 99 9.81 19.97 1.86
C ASP A 99 10.58 19.29 3.00
N GLY A 100 11.09 18.08 2.76
CA GLY A 100 11.87 17.27 3.67
C GLY A 100 11.06 16.22 4.43
N ASP A 101 9.74 16.21 4.28
CA ASP A 101 8.85 15.21 4.90
C ASP A 101 8.47 14.09 3.91
N GLN A 102 8.25 12.87 4.40
CA GLN A 102 7.94 11.73 3.54
C GLN A 102 6.44 11.60 3.32
N ASP A 103 6.00 11.78 2.07
CA ASP A 103 4.63 11.54 1.62
C ASP A 103 4.38 10.06 1.40
N LEU A 104 3.11 9.62 1.42
CA LEU A 104 2.75 8.21 1.29
C LEU A 104 1.74 7.99 0.17
N PHE A 105 2.10 7.16 -0.80
CA PHE A 105 1.16 6.62 -1.77
C PHE A 105 0.82 5.16 -1.43
N VAL A 106 -0.48 4.82 -1.43
CA VAL A 106 -0.99 3.48 -1.18
C VAL A 106 -1.70 2.97 -2.42
N ALA A 107 -1.16 1.91 -3.01
CA ALA A 107 -1.77 1.19 -4.12
C ALA A 107 -2.80 0.18 -3.61
N SER A 108 -3.97 0.19 -4.22
CA SER A 108 -5.09 -0.68 -3.85
C SER A 108 -5.64 -1.41 -5.07
N THR A 109 -5.88 -2.72 -4.92
CA THR A 109 -6.56 -3.52 -5.94
C THR A 109 -8.08 -3.37 -5.87
N ARG A 110 -8.59 -2.83 -4.78
CA ARG A 110 -10.02 -2.55 -4.58
C ARG A 110 -10.21 -1.36 -3.65
N GLY A 111 -11.11 -0.46 -4.01
CA GLY A 111 -11.45 0.73 -3.23
C GLY A 111 -10.73 2.01 -3.70
N GLY A 112 -9.80 1.89 -4.64
CA GLY A 112 -9.00 3.00 -5.18
C GLY A 112 -7.72 3.28 -4.39
N ASN A 113 -6.78 3.92 -5.07
CA ASN A 113 -5.51 4.35 -4.47
C ASN A 113 -5.72 5.51 -3.49
N VAL A 114 -4.75 5.73 -2.62
CA VAL A 114 -4.74 6.90 -1.73
C VAL A 114 -3.36 7.54 -1.76
N PHE A 115 -3.35 8.85 -1.86
CA PHE A 115 -2.14 9.66 -1.73
C PHE A 115 -2.26 10.61 -0.55
N TYR A 116 -1.32 10.50 0.35
CA TYR A 116 -1.20 11.34 1.53
C TYR A 116 -0.01 12.27 1.41
N GLU A 117 -0.28 13.56 1.51
CA GLU A 117 0.72 14.61 1.72
C GLU A 117 1.07 14.70 3.20
N ASN A 118 2.34 14.69 3.54
CA ASN A 118 2.82 14.91 4.90
C ASN A 118 2.92 16.41 5.15
N GLN A 119 2.23 16.89 6.15
CA GLN A 119 2.20 18.31 6.53
C GLN A 119 3.17 18.64 7.69
N GLY A 120 4.19 17.83 7.84
CA GLY A 120 5.20 17.94 8.88
C GLY A 120 4.86 17.17 10.17
N GLY A 121 5.89 16.50 10.70
CA GLY A 121 5.77 15.72 11.93
C GLY A 121 4.77 14.58 11.86
N GLY A 122 4.68 13.92 10.71
CA GLY A 122 3.85 12.72 10.48
C GLY A 122 2.35 13.01 10.39
N LYS A 123 1.96 14.21 10.02
CA LYS A 123 0.54 14.57 9.78
C LYS A 123 0.15 14.29 8.34
N LEU A 124 -0.23 13.07 8.06
CA LEU A 124 -0.62 12.63 6.74
C LEU A 124 -2.05 13.09 6.41
N LYS A 125 -2.21 13.84 5.33
CA LYS A 125 -3.47 14.36 4.83
C LYS A 125 -3.79 13.75 3.48
N ASP A 126 -4.95 13.13 3.35
CA ASP A 126 -5.43 12.61 2.06
C ASP A 126 -5.63 13.76 1.06
N VAL A 127 -4.84 13.76 0.02
CA VAL A 127 -4.88 14.72 -1.10
C VAL A 127 -5.13 14.01 -2.44
N THR A 128 -5.53 12.75 -2.43
CA THR A 128 -5.75 11.92 -3.62
C THR A 128 -6.54 12.63 -4.70
N LYS A 129 -7.66 13.22 -4.32
CA LYS A 129 -8.53 13.95 -5.25
C LYS A 129 -7.89 15.25 -5.75
N ALA A 130 -7.27 16.00 -4.87
CA ALA A 130 -6.64 17.26 -5.22
C ALA A 130 -5.45 17.05 -6.16
N ALA A 131 -4.72 15.94 -5.99
CA ALA A 131 -3.62 15.52 -6.85
C ALA A 131 -4.07 14.88 -8.18
N GLY A 132 -5.38 14.62 -8.38
CA GLY A 132 -5.89 13.96 -9.58
C GLY A 132 -5.57 12.46 -9.64
N LEU A 133 -5.27 11.84 -8.51
CA LEU A 133 -4.86 10.43 -8.41
C LEU A 133 -6.02 9.49 -8.06
N GLU A 134 -7.27 9.95 -8.18
CA GLU A 134 -8.47 9.13 -8.00
C GLU A 134 -8.58 8.08 -9.10
N HIS A 135 -7.92 6.97 -8.94
CA HIS A 135 -8.03 5.83 -9.85
C HIS A 135 -8.62 4.64 -9.11
N ILE A 136 -9.73 4.12 -9.63
CA ILE A 136 -10.35 2.89 -9.15
C ILE A 136 -10.01 1.79 -10.15
N GLY A 137 -8.99 1.02 -9.84
CA GLY A 137 -8.50 -0.07 -10.68
C GLY A 137 -7.68 -1.03 -9.84
N HIS A 138 -7.04 -1.99 -10.50
CA HIS A 138 -6.24 -3.01 -9.83
C HIS A 138 -4.77 -2.58 -9.78
N SER A 139 -4.49 -1.57 -8.98
CA SER A 139 -3.10 -1.14 -8.73
C SER A 139 -2.38 -2.16 -7.88
N GLN A 140 -1.15 -2.51 -8.26
CA GLN A 140 -0.33 -3.52 -7.56
C GLN A 140 0.81 -2.88 -6.79
N THR A 141 1.46 -1.92 -7.39
CA THR A 141 2.59 -1.22 -6.79
C THR A 141 2.75 0.15 -7.42
N ALA A 142 3.51 1.00 -6.76
CA ALA A 142 3.90 2.30 -7.26
C ALA A 142 5.35 2.59 -6.88
N ILE A 143 5.98 3.47 -7.62
CA ILE A 143 7.31 3.97 -7.35
C ILE A 143 7.40 5.45 -7.72
N PHE A 144 8.12 6.21 -6.93
CA PHE A 144 8.48 7.59 -7.23
C PHE A 144 9.91 7.63 -7.79
N PHE A 145 10.12 8.41 -8.83
CA PHE A 145 11.44 8.71 -9.40
C PHE A 145 11.35 9.92 -10.31
N ASP A 146 12.43 10.65 -10.44
CA ASP A 146 12.53 11.80 -11.37
C ASP A 146 12.77 11.25 -12.78
N TYR A 147 11.70 11.17 -13.57
CA TYR A 147 11.70 10.55 -14.89
C TYR A 147 12.34 11.44 -15.95
N ASP A 148 12.13 12.75 -15.87
CA ASP A 148 12.58 13.72 -16.89
C ASP A 148 13.76 14.60 -16.43
N ASN A 149 14.26 14.37 -15.21
CA ASN A 149 15.37 15.10 -14.56
C ASN A 149 15.09 16.59 -14.35
N ASP A 150 13.84 16.90 -13.98
CA ASP A 150 13.45 18.27 -13.64
C ASP A 150 13.64 18.60 -12.15
N GLY A 151 13.99 17.59 -11.32
CA GLY A 151 14.23 17.71 -9.89
C GLY A 151 12.99 17.50 -9.04
N LEU A 152 11.86 17.13 -9.65
CA LEU A 152 10.64 16.70 -8.98
C LEU A 152 10.45 15.19 -9.15
N LEU A 153 9.74 14.56 -8.22
CA LEU A 153 9.46 13.14 -8.32
C LEU A 153 8.17 12.89 -9.08
N ASP A 154 8.26 12.04 -10.10
CA ASP A 154 7.13 11.49 -10.84
C ASP A 154 6.59 10.24 -10.15
N LEU A 155 5.31 9.95 -10.34
CA LEU A 155 4.67 8.74 -9.82
C LEU A 155 4.36 7.76 -10.96
N TYR A 156 4.94 6.58 -10.88
CA TYR A 156 4.62 5.46 -11.76
C TYR A 156 3.80 4.40 -11.01
N VAL A 157 2.56 4.14 -11.47
CA VAL A 157 1.65 3.17 -10.85
C VAL A 157 1.43 1.98 -11.80
N VAL A 158 1.62 0.78 -11.29
CA VAL A 158 1.44 -0.47 -12.06
C VAL A 158 0.04 -1.02 -11.80
N HIS A 159 -0.71 -1.23 -12.88
CA HIS A 159 -2.01 -1.89 -12.86
C HIS A 159 -1.92 -3.27 -13.53
N THR A 160 -2.60 -4.30 -12.99
CA THR A 160 -2.53 -5.64 -13.56
C THR A 160 -3.55 -5.88 -14.65
N ALA A 161 -4.75 -5.40 -14.52
CA ALA A 161 -5.80 -5.48 -15.54
C ALA A 161 -7.01 -4.69 -15.09
N ASP A 162 -7.82 -4.24 -16.02
CA ASP A 162 -9.13 -3.66 -15.74
C ASP A 162 -10.14 -4.81 -15.57
N TRP A 163 -10.17 -5.39 -14.37
CA TRP A 163 -11.13 -6.46 -14.04
C TRP A 163 -12.43 -5.82 -13.60
N THR A 164 -13.51 -6.17 -14.31
CA THR A 164 -14.83 -5.85 -13.78
C THR A 164 -15.14 -6.80 -12.63
N LEU A 165 -15.19 -6.29 -11.43
CA LEU A 165 -15.36 -7.03 -10.18
C LEU A 165 -16.66 -7.87 -10.12
N ASP A 166 -17.61 -7.60 -10.99
CA ASP A 166 -18.99 -8.07 -10.88
C ASP A 166 -19.35 -9.16 -11.89
N GLU A 167 -18.49 -9.46 -12.87
CA GLU A 167 -18.77 -10.47 -13.85
C GLU A 167 -17.87 -11.72 -13.68
N ILE A 168 -18.35 -12.68 -12.91
CA ILE A 168 -17.77 -14.02 -12.89
C ILE A 168 -18.31 -14.79 -14.10
N ASN A 169 -17.41 -15.36 -14.90
CA ASN A 169 -17.82 -16.31 -15.92
C ASN A 169 -18.50 -17.51 -15.24
N PRO A 170 -19.80 -17.76 -15.47
CA PRO A 170 -20.54 -18.79 -14.74
C PRO A 170 -20.04 -20.21 -15.03
N THR A 171 -19.37 -20.42 -16.15
CA THR A 171 -18.86 -21.72 -16.57
C THR A 171 -17.46 -22.00 -16.06
N SER A 172 -16.53 -21.06 -16.21
CA SER A 172 -15.13 -21.22 -15.79
C SER A 172 -14.88 -20.82 -14.36
N LYS A 173 -15.83 -20.12 -13.74
CA LYS A 173 -15.64 -19.50 -12.40
C LYS A 173 -14.46 -18.52 -12.32
N THR A 174 -14.00 -18.02 -13.44
CA THR A 174 -12.94 -17.02 -13.55
C THR A 174 -13.54 -15.64 -13.76
N PHE A 175 -12.84 -14.60 -13.32
CA PHE A 175 -13.24 -13.23 -13.62
C PHE A 175 -13.11 -12.94 -15.11
N LYS A 176 -14.05 -12.21 -15.68
CA LYS A 176 -13.92 -11.64 -17.02
C LYS A 176 -13.19 -10.33 -16.92
N GLY A 177 -11.97 -10.28 -17.46
CA GLY A 177 -11.32 -9.00 -17.75
C GLY A 177 -12.06 -8.28 -18.89
N LYS A 178 -12.16 -6.97 -18.82
CA LYS A 178 -12.44 -6.16 -20.01
C LYS A 178 -11.21 -6.23 -20.89
N GLY A 179 -11.33 -7.02 -21.98
CA GLY A 179 -10.25 -7.34 -22.87
C GLY A 179 -9.35 -6.18 -23.24
N GLY A 180 -8.13 -6.32 -22.88
CA GLY A 180 -6.99 -5.55 -23.32
C GLY A 180 -5.77 -6.40 -23.04
N ASP A 181 -4.93 -6.54 -24.03
CA ASP A 181 -3.73 -7.38 -23.99
C ASP A 181 -2.59 -6.70 -23.21
N GLY A 182 -2.90 -5.86 -22.20
CA GLY A 182 -1.85 -5.05 -21.66
C GLY A 182 -1.98 -4.65 -20.21
N PHE A 183 -0.83 -4.39 -19.66
CA PHE A 183 -0.65 -3.61 -18.46
C PHE A 183 -0.79 -2.15 -18.84
N ASP A 184 -1.75 -1.45 -18.27
CA ASP A 184 -1.81 0.01 -18.41
C ASP A 184 -0.91 0.63 -17.34
N ALA A 185 0.09 1.36 -17.81
CA ALA A 185 0.88 2.24 -16.96
C ALA A 185 0.27 3.64 -17.06
N VAL A 186 -0.01 4.26 -15.94
CA VAL A 186 -0.36 5.68 -15.86
C VAL A 186 0.88 6.43 -15.41
N ILE A 187 1.34 7.32 -16.26
CA ILE A 187 2.43 8.25 -15.97
C ILE A 187 1.83 9.56 -15.50
#